data_07d245aaaa0d213bf030d5f362f3c127
#
_entry.id   07d245aaaa0d213bf030d5f362f3c127
#
_cell.length_a   1.000
_cell.length_b   1.000
_cell.length_c   1.000
_cell.angle_alpha   90.00
_cell.angle_beta   90.00
_cell.angle_gamma   90.00
#
_symmetry.space_group_name_H-M   'P 1'
#
loop_
_entity.id
_entity.type
_entity.pdbx_description
1 polymer ?
#
loop_
_entity_poly.entity_id
_entity_poly.type
_entity_poly.pdbx_seq_one_letter_code
_entity_poly.pdbx_strand_id
1 'polypeptide(L)'
;MTIEEFRSMLDDILEEIPEEYFVDLNGGVQLIESSKLHPRSIGSELRIMGEYRRNGAMGRNIHIYYGSFMDMFGHLSAGRLRERVRETVLHELMHHLESLAGYRDLEVEDEVQMAKYLRGKKRSRE
;
A
#
# COMPACT_ATOMS: atom_id res chain seq x y z
N MET A 1 13.61 7.02 17.60
CA MET A 1 13.57 7.83 16.35
C MET A 1 12.40 8.78 16.40
N THR A 2 12.63 10.05 16.15
CA THR A 2 11.55 11.04 16.09
C THR A 2 10.78 10.89 14.77
N ILE A 3 9.57 11.47 14.71
CA ILE A 3 8.78 11.42 13.48
C ILE A 3 9.48 12.19 12.34
N GLU A 4 10.21 13.24 12.66
CA GLU A 4 10.99 13.98 11.64
C GLU A 4 12.11 13.14 11.07
N GLU A 5 12.82 12.40 11.92
CA GLU A 5 13.84 11.46 11.47
C GLU A 5 13.25 10.34 10.62
N PHE A 6 12.09 9.83 11.03
CA PHE A 6 11.38 8.80 10.30
C PHE A 6 10.92 9.33 8.94
N ARG A 7 10.40 10.56 8.89
CA ARG A 7 9.98 11.19 7.63
C ARG A 7 11.15 11.33 6.66
N SER A 8 12.30 11.76 7.15
CA SER A 8 13.50 11.88 6.34
C SER A 8 13.93 10.53 5.77
N MET A 9 13.89 9.49 6.60
CA MET A 9 14.19 8.13 6.17
C MET A 9 13.19 7.64 5.13
N LEU A 10 11.90 7.90 5.34
CA LEU A 10 10.85 7.52 4.39
C LEU A 10 11.04 8.23 3.05
N ASP A 11 11.33 9.52 3.08
CA ASP A 11 11.58 10.28 1.85
C ASP A 11 12.76 9.70 1.06
N ASP A 12 13.83 9.31 1.75
CA ASP A 12 14.98 8.67 1.11
C ASP A 12 14.59 7.34 0.47
N ILE A 13 13.78 6.56 1.15
CA ILE A 13 13.28 5.28 0.61
C ILE A 13 12.46 5.53 -0.65
N LEU A 14 11.56 6.50 -0.62
CA LEU A 14 10.69 6.80 -1.77
C LEU A 14 11.51 7.26 -2.98
N GLU A 15 12.58 8.03 -2.77
CA GLU A 15 13.45 8.47 -3.85
C GLU A 15 14.20 7.32 -4.51
N GLU A 16 14.45 6.23 -3.81
CA GLU A 16 15.13 5.06 -4.34
C GLU A 16 14.24 4.18 -5.22
N ILE A 17 12.94 4.37 -5.15
CA ILE A 17 11.97 3.55 -5.89
C ILE A 17 11.68 4.21 -7.23
N PRO A 18 11.70 3.45 -8.35
CA PRO A 18 11.42 4.02 -9.67
C PRO A 18 10.07 4.74 -9.73
N GLU A 19 10.03 5.87 -10.42
CA GLU A 19 8.84 6.72 -10.52
C GLU A 19 7.62 5.99 -11.06
N GLU A 20 7.81 5.07 -11.98
CA GLU A 20 6.70 4.32 -12.59
C GLU A 20 5.89 3.52 -11.58
N TYR A 21 6.45 3.23 -10.40
CA TYR A 21 5.71 2.54 -9.34
C TYR A 21 4.65 3.43 -8.70
N PHE A 22 4.78 4.75 -8.86
CA PHE A 22 3.87 5.73 -8.26
C PHE A 22 2.82 6.25 -9.23
N VAL A 23 2.76 5.69 -10.43
CA VAL A 23 1.79 6.12 -11.46
C VAL A 23 0.37 6.04 -10.89
N ASP A 24 -0.40 7.11 -11.09
CA ASP A 24 -1.79 7.21 -10.63
C ASP A 24 -2.01 7.06 -9.12
N LEU A 25 -0.94 7.15 -8.33
CA LEU A 25 -1.04 7.24 -6.88
C LEU A 25 -1.26 8.70 -6.50
N ASN A 26 -2.47 9.18 -6.75
CA ASN A 26 -2.80 10.60 -6.71
C ASN A 26 -2.66 11.23 -5.33
N GLY A 27 -2.95 10.47 -4.28
CA GLY A 27 -2.80 10.93 -2.89
C GLY A 27 -1.40 10.70 -2.32
N GLY A 28 -0.53 10.05 -3.07
CA GLY A 28 0.85 9.80 -2.67
C GLY A 28 1.00 8.90 -1.45
N VAL A 29 2.18 8.98 -0.84
CA VAL A 29 2.50 8.27 0.41
C VAL A 29 2.44 9.27 1.54
N GLN A 30 1.64 8.98 2.55
CA GLN A 30 1.42 9.86 3.70
C GLN A 30 1.92 9.22 4.97
N LEU A 31 2.65 9.99 5.76
CA LEU A 31 3.11 9.55 7.07
C LEU A 31 2.07 9.95 8.11
N ILE A 32 1.55 8.95 8.82
CA ILE A 32 0.55 9.14 9.87
C ILE A 32 1.23 8.93 11.21
N GLU A 33 1.07 9.87 12.11
CA GLU A 33 1.77 9.83 13.41
C GLU A 33 1.28 8.70 14.31
N SER A 34 -0.01 8.41 14.28
CA SER A 34 -0.63 7.46 15.19
C SER A 34 -0.22 6.01 14.89
N SER A 35 -0.43 5.16 15.90
CA SER A 35 -0.38 3.71 15.74
C SER A 35 -1.77 3.20 15.41
N LYS A 36 -1.85 2.18 14.56
CA LYS A 36 -3.14 1.61 14.18
C LYS A 36 -3.19 0.13 14.55
N LEU A 37 -4.18 -0.25 15.34
CA LEU A 37 -4.40 -1.64 15.69
C LEU A 37 -5.05 -2.38 14.53
N HIS A 38 -4.60 -3.61 14.30
CA HIS A 38 -5.26 -4.50 13.36
C HIS A 38 -6.64 -4.89 13.93
N PRO A 39 -7.72 -4.94 13.11
CA PRO A 39 -9.05 -5.30 13.59
C PRO A 39 -9.15 -6.66 14.27
N ARG A 40 -8.23 -7.57 13.93
CA ARG A 40 -8.17 -8.92 14.53
C ARG A 40 -7.21 -9.02 15.70
N SER A 41 -6.67 -7.89 16.16
CA SER A 41 -5.75 -7.90 17.29
C SER A 41 -6.47 -8.32 18.56
N ILE A 42 -5.79 -9.17 19.36
CA ILE A 42 -6.19 -9.47 20.72
C ILE A 42 -5.31 -8.57 21.60
N GLY A 43 -5.93 -7.59 22.26
CA GLY A 43 -5.19 -6.57 22.97
C GLY A 43 -4.48 -5.63 22.01
N SER A 44 -3.19 -5.40 22.21
CA SER A 44 -2.40 -4.45 21.41
C SER A 44 -1.29 -5.13 20.61
N GLU A 45 -1.43 -6.42 20.33
CA GLU A 45 -0.34 -7.21 19.75
C GLU A 45 -0.14 -7.01 18.26
N LEU A 46 -1.22 -6.80 17.49
CA LEU A 46 -1.13 -6.64 16.05
C LEU A 46 -1.34 -5.20 15.65
N ARG A 47 -0.37 -4.65 14.93
CA ARG A 47 -0.42 -3.29 14.40
C ARG A 47 -0.40 -3.31 12.89
N ILE A 48 -1.08 -2.33 12.28
CA ILE A 48 -1.00 -2.09 10.85
C ILE A 48 0.13 -1.10 10.62
N MET A 49 1.12 -1.50 9.83
CA MET A 49 2.29 -0.68 9.50
C MET A 49 2.02 0.25 8.34
N GLY A 50 1.27 -0.23 7.35
CA GLY A 50 0.90 0.55 6.18
C GLY A 50 -0.43 0.09 5.62
N GLU A 51 -1.07 0.95 4.85
CA GLU A 51 -2.33 0.66 4.16
C GLU A 51 -2.34 1.29 2.79
N TYR A 52 -2.78 0.53 1.80
CA TYR A 52 -3.15 1.07 0.51
C TYR A 52 -4.64 1.39 0.51
N ARG A 53 -4.99 2.62 0.11
CA ARG A 53 -6.36 3.12 0.15
C ARG A 53 -6.76 3.60 -1.24
N ARG A 54 -8.00 3.33 -1.63
CA ARG A 54 -8.51 3.68 -2.97
C ARG A 54 -9.74 4.57 -2.96
N ASN A 55 -10.16 5.02 -1.80
CA ASN A 55 -11.40 5.79 -1.67
C ASN A 55 -11.14 7.12 -0.99
N GLY A 56 -12.18 7.97 -0.99
CA GLY A 56 -12.12 9.28 -0.39
C GLY A 56 -11.63 10.34 -1.38
N ALA A 57 -11.48 11.55 -0.87
CA ALA A 57 -11.13 12.73 -1.67
C ALA A 57 -9.72 12.63 -2.26
N MET A 58 -8.85 11.87 -1.65
CA MET A 58 -7.46 11.74 -2.10
C MET A 58 -7.26 10.67 -3.18
N GLY A 59 -8.29 9.90 -3.50
CA GLY A 59 -8.19 8.81 -4.46
C GLY A 59 -7.28 7.69 -3.94
N ARG A 60 -6.33 7.25 -4.77
CA ARG A 60 -5.37 6.20 -4.41
C ARG A 60 -4.22 6.78 -3.61
N ASN A 61 -3.99 6.23 -2.43
CA ASN A 61 -2.92 6.72 -1.54
C ASN A 61 -2.46 5.60 -0.60
N ILE A 62 -1.29 5.82 -0.01
CA ILE A 62 -0.70 4.89 0.96
C ILE A 62 -0.51 5.62 2.27
N HIS A 63 -0.95 5.01 3.36
CA HIS A 63 -0.66 5.47 4.72
C HIS A 63 0.44 4.63 5.32
N ILE A 64 1.45 5.27 5.88
CA ILE A 64 2.51 4.63 6.66
C ILE A 64 2.35 5.13 8.09
N TYR A 65 2.22 4.21 9.05
CA TYR A 65 1.90 4.53 10.44
C TYR A 65 3.16 4.56 11.28
N TYR A 66 3.66 5.75 11.56
CA TYR A 66 4.84 5.96 12.38
C TYR A 66 4.70 5.28 13.76
N GLY A 67 3.59 5.53 14.45
CA GLY A 67 3.35 4.95 15.78
C GLY A 67 3.37 3.44 15.78
N SER A 68 2.80 2.82 14.75
CA SER A 68 2.83 1.36 14.60
C SER A 68 4.25 0.83 14.46
N PHE A 69 5.09 1.48 13.65
CA PHE A 69 6.49 1.10 13.50
C PHE A 69 7.25 1.24 14.80
N MET A 70 7.04 2.33 15.54
CA MET A 70 7.71 2.53 16.81
C MET A 70 7.28 1.52 17.86
N ASP A 71 5.99 1.18 17.91
CA ASP A 71 5.47 0.19 18.85
C ASP A 71 6.02 -1.20 18.58
N MET A 72 6.12 -1.59 17.31
CA MET A 72 6.55 -2.95 16.94
C MET A 72 8.05 -3.07 16.73
N PHE A 73 8.70 -2.05 16.21
CA PHE A 73 10.08 -2.13 15.73
C PHE A 73 10.98 -1.01 16.25
N GLY A 74 10.52 -0.20 17.21
CA GLY A 74 11.30 0.91 17.73
C GLY A 74 12.60 0.49 18.42
N HIS A 75 12.71 -0.78 18.81
CA HIS A 75 13.91 -1.33 19.42
C HIS A 75 14.99 -1.73 18.42
N LEU A 76 14.67 -1.77 17.14
CA LEU A 76 15.62 -2.16 16.10
C LEU A 76 16.62 -1.04 15.82
N SER A 77 17.78 -1.40 15.28
CA SER A 77 18.73 -0.43 14.75
C SER A 77 18.09 0.37 13.61
N ALA A 78 18.62 1.57 13.35
CA ALA A 78 18.12 2.41 12.27
C ALA A 78 18.11 1.68 10.91
N GLY A 79 19.17 0.92 10.63
CA GLY A 79 19.27 0.16 9.39
C GLY A 79 18.21 -0.92 9.25
N ARG A 80 17.93 -1.64 10.33
CA ARG A 80 16.90 -2.68 10.32
C ARG A 80 15.49 -2.10 10.26
N LEU A 81 15.27 -1.00 10.96
CA LEU A 81 14.00 -0.28 10.89
C LEU A 81 13.76 0.19 9.45
N ARG A 82 14.78 0.76 8.81
CA ARG A 82 14.71 1.19 7.42
C ARG A 82 14.30 0.06 6.48
N GLU A 83 14.87 -1.12 6.67
CA GLU A 83 14.49 -2.29 5.87
C GLU A 83 13.02 -2.65 6.04
N ARG A 84 12.50 -2.59 7.27
CA ARG A 84 11.10 -2.87 7.55
C ARG A 84 10.17 -1.85 6.89
N VAL A 85 10.54 -0.58 6.97
CA VAL A 85 9.77 0.50 6.34
C VAL A 85 9.77 0.33 4.84
N ARG A 86 10.93 0.04 4.25
CA ARG A 86 11.06 -0.19 2.81
C ARG A 86 10.20 -1.37 2.34
N GLU A 87 10.25 -2.47 3.06
CA GLU A 87 9.42 -3.64 2.76
C GLU A 87 7.93 -3.30 2.79
N THR A 88 7.51 -2.52 3.79
CA THR A 88 6.11 -2.09 3.90
C THR A 88 5.71 -1.20 2.73
N VAL A 89 6.54 -0.22 2.39
CA VAL A 89 6.26 0.67 1.24
C VAL A 89 6.13 -0.14 -0.04
N LEU A 90 7.07 -1.05 -0.29
CA LEU A 90 7.03 -1.89 -1.50
C LEU A 90 5.80 -2.80 -1.51
N HIS A 91 5.41 -3.33 -0.36
CA HIS A 91 4.21 -4.16 -0.25
C HIS A 91 2.95 -3.37 -0.62
N GLU A 92 2.81 -2.16 -0.10
CA GLU A 92 1.65 -1.32 -0.42
C GLU A 92 1.66 -0.84 -1.86
N LEU A 93 2.84 -0.54 -2.41
CA LEU A 93 2.98 -0.22 -3.83
C LEU A 93 2.61 -1.41 -4.71
N MET A 94 2.93 -2.62 -4.29
CA MET A 94 2.51 -3.82 -5.01
C MET A 94 0.98 -3.91 -5.07
N HIS A 95 0.31 -3.65 -3.95
CA HIS A 95 -1.16 -3.58 -3.94
C HIS A 95 -1.68 -2.51 -4.91
N HIS A 96 -1.00 -1.37 -4.95
CA HIS A 96 -1.36 -0.30 -5.88
C HIS A 96 -1.26 -0.77 -7.34
N LEU A 97 -0.14 -1.37 -7.70
CA LEU A 97 0.07 -1.85 -9.07
C LEU A 97 -0.89 -2.98 -9.43
N GLU A 98 -1.14 -3.90 -8.49
CA GLU A 98 -2.13 -4.96 -8.68
C GLU A 98 -3.53 -4.37 -8.87
N SER A 99 -3.86 -3.34 -8.09
CA SER A 99 -5.14 -2.65 -8.21
C SER A 99 -5.30 -2.01 -9.59
N LEU A 100 -4.25 -1.35 -10.08
CA LEU A 100 -4.28 -0.75 -11.42
C LEU A 100 -4.42 -1.82 -12.51
N ALA A 101 -3.65 -2.89 -12.39
CA ALA A 101 -3.70 -4.01 -13.33
C ALA A 101 -5.08 -4.69 -13.29
N GLY A 102 -5.61 -4.92 -12.11
CA GLY A 102 -6.94 -5.51 -11.92
C GLY A 102 -8.05 -4.65 -12.49
N TYR A 103 -7.96 -3.34 -12.34
CA TYR A 103 -8.92 -2.43 -12.93
C TYR A 103 -8.88 -2.50 -14.46
N ARG A 104 -7.69 -2.50 -15.04
CA ARG A 104 -7.52 -2.63 -16.51
C ARG A 104 -7.96 -4.00 -16.99
N ASP A 105 -7.63 -5.04 -16.24
CA ASP A 105 -8.05 -6.40 -16.56
C ASP A 105 -9.57 -6.53 -16.50
N LEU A 106 -10.23 -5.86 -15.56
CA LEU A 106 -11.68 -5.86 -15.48
C LEU A 106 -12.32 -5.19 -16.69
N GLU A 107 -11.75 -4.10 -17.18
CA GLU A 107 -12.25 -3.46 -18.41
C GLU A 107 -12.14 -4.39 -19.61
N VAL A 108 -10.97 -4.99 -19.79
CA VAL A 108 -10.73 -5.95 -20.87
C VAL A 108 -11.62 -7.18 -20.69
N GLU A 109 -11.75 -7.67 -19.47
CA GLU A 109 -12.58 -8.81 -19.13
C GLU A 109 -14.03 -8.55 -19.47
N ASP A 110 -14.55 -7.36 -19.15
CA ASP A 110 -15.92 -6.99 -19.48
C ASP A 110 -16.17 -7.01 -20.97
N GLU A 111 -15.24 -6.50 -21.77
CA GLU A 111 -15.33 -6.54 -23.22
C GLU A 111 -15.32 -7.98 -23.74
N VAL A 112 -14.43 -8.80 -23.22
CA VAL A 112 -14.32 -10.22 -23.61
C VAL A 112 -15.57 -10.98 -23.20
N GLN A 113 -16.09 -10.74 -22.01
CA GLN A 113 -17.31 -11.41 -21.54
C GLN A 113 -18.52 -10.99 -22.35
N MET A 114 -18.63 -9.73 -22.71
CA MET A 114 -19.71 -9.25 -23.57
C MET A 114 -19.66 -9.96 -24.92
N ALA A 115 -18.47 -10.05 -25.51
CA ALA A 115 -18.29 -10.75 -26.77
C ALA A 115 -18.66 -12.24 -26.65
N LYS A 116 -18.28 -12.87 -25.55
CA LYS A 116 -18.63 -14.27 -25.31
C LYS A 116 -20.11 -14.48 -25.02
N TYR A 117 -20.71 -13.54 -24.31
CA TYR A 117 -22.14 -13.58 -24.04
C TYR A 117 -22.93 -13.55 -25.35
N LEU A 118 -22.53 -12.66 -26.26
CA LEU A 118 -23.16 -12.56 -27.58
C LEU A 118 -23.00 -13.83 -28.38
N ARG A 119 -21.99 -14.64 -28.10
CA ARG A 119 -21.76 -15.94 -28.72
C ARG A 119 -22.34 -17.12 -27.93
N GLY A 120 -23.04 -16.82 -26.82
CA GLY A 120 -23.61 -17.85 -25.96
C GLY A 120 -22.58 -18.58 -25.08
N LYS A 121 -21.40 -18.02 -24.88
CA LYS A 121 -20.35 -18.59 -24.04
C LYS A 121 -20.18 -17.80 -22.77
N LYS A 122 -19.82 -18.53 -21.70
CA LYS A 122 -19.53 -17.93 -20.41
C LYS A 122 -18.08 -18.21 -20.04
N ARG A 123 -17.36 -17.20 -19.60
CA ARG A 123 -16.00 -17.35 -19.15
C ARG A 123 -15.96 -17.57 -17.65
N SER A 124 -15.17 -18.55 -17.22
CA SER A 124 -14.84 -18.74 -15.82
C SER A 124 -13.73 -17.78 -15.42
N ARG A 125 -13.81 -17.21 -14.23
CA ARG A 125 -12.83 -16.31 -13.69
C ARG A 125 -12.18 -16.92 -12.48
N GLU A 126 -10.87 -16.85 -12.44
CA GLU A 126 -10.06 -17.30 -11.30
C GLU A 126 -9.85 -16.20 -10.26
#